data_57b949da44d08afd42c374997f6d928a
#
_entry.id   57b949da44d08afd42c374997f6d928a
#
_cell.length_a   1.000
_cell.length_b   1.000
_cell.length_c   1.000
_cell.angle_alpha   90.00
_cell.angle_beta   90.00
_cell.angle_gamma   90.00
#
_symmetry.space_group_name_H-M   'P 1'
#
loop_
_entity.id
_entity.type
_entity.pdbx_description
1 polymer ?
#
loop_
_entity_poly.entity_id
_entity_poly.type
_entity_poly.pdbx_seq_one_letter_code
_entity_poly.pdbx_strand_id
1 'polypeptide(L)'
;MRIFRGFQHSDMADAVALTIGSFDGVHRGHQAMLALLRSEARHRGLPSCVLTFEPHPRDFFAHLHQRADLAPHRISTLRDKFVELQSCGVDQCVVLPFNQTLSQMSPQEFASQVLVKGLGANYVLVGDDFRFGAKRQGDHEALVGFGEAMGFDVARMNSYEVSDPRLDETQRLGGAVPPPVRVSSSLVRQALAKGNMDEAASLLGRPYSISGHVVHGRKLGRELNCPTLNLRFKHPRPAAQGIFVSRVHGLSTAPLPAVSNFGVRPSLDARDVNQGQVLLETHCLEWPSILGVQGGYGKLIHVELLHKLHDELKYESLDALNQGIARDCADARQWFASRHGETRRQTTRDRI
;
A
#
# COMPACT_ATOMS: atom_id res chain seq x y z
N MET A 1 4.75 16.98 -3.26
CA MET A 1 3.26 16.86 -3.21
C MET A 1 2.72 17.57 -1.99
N ARG A 2 1.72 18.44 -2.13
CA ARG A 2 0.97 19.05 -1.01
C ARG A 2 -0.22 18.16 -0.66
N ILE A 3 -0.53 18.03 0.65
CA ILE A 3 -1.62 17.17 1.12
C ILE A 3 -2.62 18.03 1.86
N PHE A 4 -3.88 17.97 1.46
CA PHE A 4 -4.99 18.73 2.04
C PHE A 4 -6.03 17.79 2.63
N ARG A 5 -6.57 18.15 3.79
CA ARG A 5 -7.74 17.47 4.38
C ARG A 5 -8.98 18.32 4.16
N GLY A 6 -9.85 17.87 3.26
CA GLY A 6 -10.94 18.70 2.75
C GLY A 6 -10.46 19.65 1.65
N PHE A 7 -11.34 20.54 1.20
CA PHE A 7 -11.07 21.47 0.11
C PHE A 7 -11.22 22.96 0.51
N GLN A 8 -11.18 23.26 1.80
CA GLN A 8 -11.26 24.63 2.34
C GLN A 8 -9.87 25.10 2.78
N HIS A 9 -8.93 25.18 1.83
CA HIS A 9 -7.57 25.64 2.10
C HIS A 9 -7.16 26.69 1.08
N SER A 10 -6.67 27.83 1.56
CA SER A 10 -6.22 28.96 0.72
C SER A 10 -5.07 28.60 -0.22
N ASP A 11 -4.29 27.58 0.13
CA ASP A 11 -3.10 27.15 -0.65
C ASP A 11 -3.43 26.12 -1.75
N MET A 12 -4.69 25.74 -1.89
CA MET A 12 -5.12 24.89 -2.99
C MET A 12 -5.10 25.67 -4.29
N ALA A 13 -4.80 24.98 -5.39
CA ALA A 13 -4.91 25.60 -6.71
C ALA A 13 -6.39 25.81 -7.09
N ASP A 14 -6.68 26.95 -7.74
CA ASP A 14 -8.03 27.30 -8.18
C ASP A 14 -8.55 26.39 -9.30
N ALA A 15 -7.65 25.77 -10.07
CA ALA A 15 -7.97 24.82 -11.12
C ALA A 15 -6.99 23.65 -11.12
N VAL A 16 -7.50 22.42 -11.35
CA VAL A 16 -6.70 21.21 -11.33
C VAL A 16 -7.06 20.21 -12.43
N ALA A 17 -6.08 19.38 -12.83
CA ALA A 17 -6.34 18.13 -13.51
C ALA A 17 -6.45 17.03 -12.43
N LEU A 18 -7.59 16.37 -12.35
CA LEU A 18 -8.01 15.54 -11.23
C LEU A 18 -8.13 14.04 -11.59
N THR A 19 -7.77 13.18 -10.67
CA THR A 19 -8.24 11.78 -10.67
C THR A 19 -8.81 11.41 -9.31
N ILE A 20 -9.74 10.44 -9.29
CA ILE A 20 -10.52 10.07 -8.10
C ILE A 20 -10.37 8.58 -7.83
N GLY A 21 -9.99 8.23 -6.61
CA GLY A 21 -9.89 6.82 -6.24
C GLY A 21 -9.42 6.57 -4.82
N SER A 22 -9.52 5.33 -4.40
CA SER A 22 -9.03 4.90 -3.08
C SER A 22 -7.51 4.77 -3.04
N PHE A 23 -6.85 4.51 -4.16
CA PHE A 23 -5.40 4.36 -4.33
C PHE A 23 -4.75 3.45 -3.29
N ASP A 24 -5.46 2.37 -2.86
CA ASP A 24 -4.92 1.43 -1.89
C ASP A 24 -3.84 0.57 -2.54
N GLY A 25 -2.60 0.73 -2.05
CA GLY A 25 -1.40 0.08 -2.57
C GLY A 25 -0.70 0.79 -3.72
N VAL A 26 -1.31 1.80 -4.37
CA VAL A 26 -0.75 2.53 -5.54
C VAL A 26 -0.03 1.57 -6.50
N HIS A 27 -0.76 0.55 -6.97
CA HIS A 27 -0.27 -0.48 -7.89
C HIS A 27 0.00 0.06 -9.30
N ARG A 28 0.64 -0.72 -10.19
CA ARG A 28 1.04 -0.30 -11.54
C ARG A 28 -0.09 0.33 -12.34
N GLY A 29 -1.34 -0.16 -12.22
CA GLY A 29 -2.49 0.47 -12.87
C GLY A 29 -2.75 1.89 -12.35
N HIS A 30 -2.63 2.13 -11.04
CA HIS A 30 -2.69 3.49 -10.49
C HIS A 30 -1.52 4.34 -10.97
N GLN A 31 -0.28 3.80 -11.00
CA GLN A 31 0.91 4.52 -11.47
C GLN A 31 0.77 4.96 -12.93
N ALA A 32 0.24 4.09 -13.80
CA ALA A 32 -0.05 4.42 -15.19
C ALA A 32 -1.09 5.52 -15.32
N MET A 33 -2.18 5.47 -14.53
CA MET A 33 -3.20 6.52 -14.46
C MET A 33 -2.60 7.86 -14.02
N LEU A 34 -1.75 7.85 -13.00
CA LEU A 34 -1.09 9.05 -12.50
C LEU A 34 -0.08 9.63 -13.50
N ALA A 35 0.62 8.78 -14.24
CA ALA A 35 1.51 9.22 -15.31
C ALA A 35 0.73 9.93 -16.44
N LEU A 36 -0.40 9.36 -16.86
CA LEU A 36 -1.31 9.98 -17.85
C LEU A 36 -1.87 11.30 -17.33
N LEU A 37 -2.39 11.32 -16.09
CA LEU A 37 -2.90 12.52 -15.45
C LEU A 37 -1.87 13.66 -15.45
N ARG A 38 -0.62 13.35 -15.08
CA ARG A 38 0.46 14.34 -15.05
C ARG A 38 0.84 14.86 -16.45
N SER A 39 0.76 14.00 -17.46
CA SER A 39 0.97 14.42 -18.85
C SER A 39 -0.09 15.43 -19.27
N GLU A 40 -1.36 15.12 -19.02
CA GLU A 40 -2.49 16.01 -19.33
C GLU A 40 -2.44 17.30 -18.50
N ALA A 41 -2.13 17.21 -17.21
CA ALA A 41 -1.98 18.36 -16.34
C ALA A 41 -0.94 19.35 -16.89
N ARG A 42 0.25 18.84 -17.30
CA ARG A 42 1.30 19.68 -17.91
C ARG A 42 0.87 20.30 -19.23
N HIS A 43 0.20 19.52 -20.09
CA HIS A 43 -0.31 20.03 -21.37
C HIS A 43 -1.28 21.18 -21.18
N ARG A 44 -2.09 21.13 -20.14
CA ARG A 44 -3.11 22.15 -19.80
C ARG A 44 -2.57 23.28 -18.90
N GLY A 45 -1.32 23.21 -18.46
CA GLY A 45 -0.75 24.18 -17.51
C GLY A 45 -1.39 24.12 -16.11
N LEU A 46 -1.91 22.94 -15.72
CA LEU A 46 -2.60 22.71 -14.46
C LEU A 46 -1.75 21.84 -13.50
N PRO A 47 -1.89 21.98 -12.18
CA PRO A 47 -1.35 20.99 -11.25
C PRO A 47 -2.17 19.69 -11.29
N SER A 48 -1.48 18.57 -11.18
CA SER A 48 -2.10 17.26 -11.02
C SER A 48 -2.62 17.07 -9.59
N CYS A 49 -3.85 16.59 -9.46
CA CYS A 49 -4.53 16.40 -8.17
C CYS A 49 -5.08 14.98 -8.05
N VAL A 50 -4.86 14.36 -6.91
CA VAL A 50 -5.52 13.10 -6.52
C VAL A 50 -6.56 13.39 -5.45
N LEU A 51 -7.81 13.01 -5.71
CA LEU A 51 -8.87 12.95 -4.71
C LEU A 51 -8.97 11.55 -4.15
N THR A 52 -8.74 11.41 -2.84
CA THR A 52 -8.90 10.14 -2.13
C THR A 52 -9.73 10.30 -0.85
N PHE A 53 -10.08 9.19 -0.22
CA PHE A 53 -11.01 9.18 0.89
C PHE A 53 -10.41 8.49 2.12
N GLU A 54 -10.68 9.02 3.31
CA GLU A 54 -10.35 8.39 4.59
C GLU A 54 -11.46 8.68 5.61
N PRO A 55 -12.10 7.62 6.21
CA PRO A 55 -11.84 6.21 5.95
C PRO A 55 -12.13 5.80 4.51
N HIS A 56 -11.62 4.64 4.11
CA HIS A 56 -11.95 4.04 2.82
C HIS A 56 -13.47 3.84 2.70
N PRO A 57 -14.12 4.12 1.56
CA PRO A 57 -15.57 4.01 1.43
C PRO A 57 -16.15 2.67 1.89
N ARG A 58 -15.48 1.55 1.58
CA ARG A 58 -15.93 0.23 2.02
C ARG A 58 -15.76 0.01 3.53
N ASP A 59 -14.76 0.63 4.18
CA ASP A 59 -14.62 0.58 5.64
C ASP A 59 -15.76 1.35 6.31
N PHE A 60 -16.13 2.52 5.77
CA PHE A 60 -17.27 3.28 6.26
C PHE A 60 -18.58 2.47 6.19
N PHE A 61 -18.87 1.85 5.04
CA PHE A 61 -20.09 1.03 4.90
C PHE A 61 -20.05 -0.24 5.74
N ALA A 62 -18.88 -0.88 5.89
CA ALA A 62 -18.72 -2.02 6.78
C ALA A 62 -19.04 -1.66 8.24
N HIS A 63 -18.59 -0.49 8.69
CA HIS A 63 -18.91 0.03 10.02
C HIS A 63 -20.39 0.39 10.14
N LEU A 64 -20.95 1.12 9.17
CA LEU A 64 -22.36 1.55 9.16
C LEU A 64 -23.32 0.36 9.23
N HIS A 65 -23.01 -0.72 8.53
CA HIS A 65 -23.84 -1.95 8.48
C HIS A 65 -23.44 -2.98 9.55
N GLN A 66 -22.46 -2.68 10.41
CA GLN A 66 -21.90 -3.62 11.40
C GLN A 66 -21.44 -4.95 10.78
N ARG A 67 -20.93 -4.89 9.54
CA ARG A 67 -20.48 -6.00 8.72
C ARG A 67 -18.98 -5.86 8.42
N ALA A 68 -18.14 -6.28 9.38
CA ALA A 68 -16.67 -6.20 9.25
C ALA A 68 -16.12 -6.96 8.02
N ASP A 69 -16.85 -7.98 7.55
CA ASP A 69 -16.49 -8.76 6.36
C ASP A 69 -16.53 -7.94 5.06
N LEU A 70 -17.31 -6.86 5.01
CA LEU A 70 -17.38 -5.95 3.85
C LEU A 70 -16.15 -5.03 3.73
N ALA A 71 -15.40 -4.81 4.83
CA ALA A 71 -14.19 -4.01 4.82
C ALA A 71 -13.08 -4.73 4.03
N PRO A 72 -12.36 -4.05 3.13
CA PRO A 72 -11.26 -4.66 2.41
C PRO A 72 -10.06 -4.88 3.34
N HIS A 73 -9.28 -5.90 3.09
CA HIS A 73 -7.93 -5.97 3.66
C HIS A 73 -7.10 -4.82 3.10
N ARG A 74 -6.49 -3.99 3.99
CA ARG A 74 -5.73 -2.80 3.57
C ARG A 74 -4.34 -3.19 3.10
N ILE A 75 -3.98 -2.72 1.91
CA ILE A 75 -2.65 -2.95 1.33
C ILE A 75 -1.64 -1.99 1.98
N SER A 76 -1.99 -0.71 2.10
CA SER A 76 -1.07 0.32 2.56
C SER A 76 -1.64 1.14 3.72
N THR A 77 -0.75 1.67 4.55
CA THR A 77 -1.10 2.75 5.47
C THR A 77 -1.38 4.04 4.70
N LEU A 78 -2.02 5.02 5.36
CA LEU A 78 -2.22 6.34 4.75
C LEU A 78 -0.87 7.03 4.44
N ARG A 79 0.14 6.83 5.30
CA ARG A 79 1.50 7.33 5.09
C ARG A 79 2.11 6.73 3.82
N ASP A 80 2.08 5.39 3.70
CA ASP A 80 2.64 4.70 2.54
C ASP A 80 1.95 5.14 1.25
N LYS A 81 0.61 5.29 1.27
CA LYS A 81 -0.14 5.85 0.15
C LYS A 81 0.40 7.21 -0.27
N PHE A 82 0.64 8.12 0.67
CA PHE A 82 1.16 9.46 0.34
C PHE A 82 2.58 9.43 -0.20
N VAL A 83 3.44 8.59 0.35
CA VAL A 83 4.81 8.40 -0.15
C VAL A 83 4.78 7.92 -1.61
N GLU A 84 3.92 6.95 -1.91
CA GLU A 84 3.80 6.40 -3.26
C GLU A 84 3.16 7.38 -4.25
N LEU A 85 2.15 8.13 -3.85
CA LEU A 85 1.58 9.20 -4.69
C LEU A 85 2.61 10.30 -4.98
N GLN A 86 3.42 10.64 -3.99
CA GLN A 86 4.52 11.60 -4.14
C GLN A 86 5.62 11.08 -5.08
N SER A 87 5.99 9.80 -4.98
CA SER A 87 6.97 9.17 -5.87
C SER A 87 6.48 9.13 -7.32
N CYS A 88 5.16 9.02 -7.54
CA CYS A 88 4.53 9.18 -8.86
C CYS A 88 4.53 10.62 -9.34
N GLY A 89 5.00 11.60 -8.56
CA GLY A 89 5.15 13.00 -8.93
C GLY A 89 3.83 13.77 -8.99
N VAL A 90 2.84 13.39 -8.22
CA VAL A 90 1.57 14.13 -8.06
C VAL A 90 1.82 15.45 -7.34
N ASP A 91 1.21 16.54 -7.77
CA ASP A 91 1.40 17.88 -7.19
C ASP A 91 0.57 18.09 -5.93
N GLN A 92 -0.68 17.61 -5.92
CA GLN A 92 -1.61 17.77 -4.82
C GLN A 92 -2.37 16.46 -4.53
N CYS A 93 -2.64 16.21 -3.25
CA CYS A 93 -3.53 15.13 -2.81
C CYS A 93 -4.56 15.69 -1.84
N VAL A 94 -5.83 15.56 -2.18
CA VAL A 94 -6.95 15.96 -1.33
C VAL A 94 -7.56 14.72 -0.71
N VAL A 95 -7.61 14.68 0.62
CA VAL A 95 -8.24 13.60 1.40
C VAL A 95 -9.59 14.11 1.91
N LEU A 96 -10.67 13.56 1.40
CA LEU A 96 -12.00 13.86 1.94
C LEU A 96 -12.38 12.84 3.02
N PRO A 97 -13.01 13.31 4.13
CA PRO A 97 -13.63 12.40 5.08
C PRO A 97 -14.81 11.70 4.39
N PHE A 98 -14.72 10.38 4.24
CA PHE A 98 -15.85 9.62 3.75
C PHE A 98 -16.84 9.39 4.92
N ASN A 99 -17.90 10.14 4.91
CA ASN A 99 -18.91 10.17 5.97
C ASN A 99 -20.32 10.02 5.39
N GLN A 100 -21.34 10.10 6.23
CA GLN A 100 -22.73 9.96 5.83
C GLN A 100 -23.13 11.02 4.79
N THR A 101 -22.75 12.28 4.98
CA THR A 101 -23.06 13.36 4.05
C THR A 101 -22.50 13.08 2.66
N LEU A 102 -21.21 12.76 2.56
CA LEU A 102 -20.57 12.44 1.27
C LEU A 102 -21.17 11.18 0.64
N SER A 103 -21.50 10.16 1.44
CA SER A 103 -22.07 8.90 0.95
C SER A 103 -23.47 9.02 0.40
N GLN A 104 -24.22 10.08 0.77
CA GLN A 104 -25.58 10.38 0.35
C GLN A 104 -25.68 11.39 -0.78
N MET A 105 -24.58 12.05 -1.14
CA MET A 105 -24.56 13.01 -2.26
C MET A 105 -24.96 12.34 -3.56
N SER A 106 -25.92 12.90 -4.27
CA SER A 106 -26.23 12.51 -5.65
C SER A 106 -25.00 12.69 -6.57
N PRO A 107 -24.94 12.03 -7.72
CA PRO A 107 -23.86 12.26 -8.68
C PRO A 107 -23.74 13.73 -9.08
N GLN A 108 -24.85 14.45 -9.27
CA GLN A 108 -24.86 15.86 -9.63
C GLN A 108 -24.32 16.75 -8.50
N GLU A 109 -24.71 16.50 -7.25
CA GLU A 109 -24.18 17.23 -6.09
C GLU A 109 -22.67 17.00 -5.92
N PHE A 110 -22.22 15.77 -6.09
CA PHE A 110 -20.79 15.45 -6.04
C PHE A 110 -20.02 16.20 -7.14
N ALA A 111 -20.51 16.20 -8.38
CA ALA A 111 -19.87 16.93 -9.48
C ALA A 111 -19.83 18.44 -9.20
N SER A 112 -20.96 19.03 -8.80
CA SER A 112 -21.06 20.50 -8.62
C SER A 112 -20.34 20.98 -7.35
N GLN A 113 -20.51 20.30 -6.21
CA GLN A 113 -20.00 20.78 -4.93
C GLN A 113 -18.56 20.34 -4.67
N VAL A 114 -18.19 19.10 -5.05
CA VAL A 114 -16.85 18.55 -4.77
C VAL A 114 -15.92 18.85 -5.95
N LEU A 115 -16.28 18.45 -7.17
CA LEU A 115 -15.36 18.56 -8.30
C LEU A 115 -15.19 20.03 -8.73
N VAL A 116 -16.28 20.74 -8.98
CA VAL A 116 -16.23 22.12 -9.50
C VAL A 116 -15.96 23.12 -8.39
N LYS A 117 -16.88 23.27 -7.43
CA LYS A 117 -16.77 24.33 -6.40
C LYS A 117 -15.67 24.05 -5.40
N GLY A 118 -15.45 22.78 -5.02
CA GLY A 118 -14.48 22.40 -4.01
C GLY A 118 -13.06 22.29 -4.53
N LEU A 119 -12.88 21.73 -5.71
CA LEU A 119 -11.55 21.37 -6.25
C LEU A 119 -11.15 22.16 -7.50
N GLY A 120 -12.06 22.91 -8.12
CA GLY A 120 -11.78 23.60 -9.38
C GLY A 120 -11.40 22.62 -10.49
N ALA A 121 -12.06 21.47 -10.57
CA ALA A 121 -11.75 20.46 -11.58
C ALA A 121 -11.98 21.05 -12.99
N ASN A 122 -10.92 21.10 -13.79
CA ASN A 122 -10.95 21.52 -15.19
C ASN A 122 -10.80 20.28 -16.12
N TYR A 123 -10.14 19.23 -15.64
CA TYR A 123 -10.01 17.95 -16.29
C TYR A 123 -10.10 16.82 -15.27
N VAL A 124 -10.88 15.79 -15.58
CA VAL A 124 -11.09 14.62 -14.68
C VAL A 124 -10.76 13.32 -15.42
N LEU A 125 -9.76 12.59 -14.94
CA LEU A 125 -9.37 11.27 -15.46
C LEU A 125 -9.89 10.18 -14.52
N VAL A 126 -10.66 9.24 -15.03
CA VAL A 126 -11.20 8.12 -14.26
C VAL A 126 -10.90 6.76 -14.90
N GLY A 127 -10.96 5.68 -14.11
CA GLY A 127 -10.86 4.32 -14.63
C GLY A 127 -12.13 3.86 -15.32
N ASP A 128 -12.05 2.73 -16.01
CA ASP A 128 -13.16 2.12 -16.77
C ASP A 128 -14.31 1.62 -15.88
N ASP A 129 -14.05 1.27 -14.62
CA ASP A 129 -15.03 0.79 -13.64
C ASP A 129 -15.47 1.87 -12.64
N PHE A 130 -15.17 3.15 -12.95
CA PHE A 130 -15.48 4.27 -12.06
C PHE A 130 -16.97 4.42 -11.83
N ARG A 131 -17.33 4.54 -10.55
CA ARG A 131 -18.69 4.82 -10.09
C ARG A 131 -18.67 5.80 -8.93
N PHE A 132 -19.59 6.74 -8.89
CA PHE A 132 -19.65 7.77 -7.87
C PHE A 132 -21.07 8.15 -7.46
N GLY A 133 -21.18 8.99 -6.44
CA GLY A 133 -22.46 9.40 -5.87
C GLY A 133 -23.18 8.31 -5.09
N ALA A 134 -24.30 8.66 -4.48
CA ALA A 134 -25.10 7.78 -3.66
C ALA A 134 -25.49 6.52 -4.42
N LYS A 135 -25.35 5.36 -3.76
CA LYS A 135 -25.64 4.02 -4.34
C LYS A 135 -24.88 3.74 -5.65
N ARG A 136 -23.77 4.44 -5.92
CA ARG A 136 -22.96 4.28 -7.13
C ARG A 136 -23.74 4.56 -8.44
N GLN A 137 -24.70 5.48 -8.40
CA GLN A 137 -25.58 5.80 -9.53
C GLN A 137 -24.87 6.52 -10.67
N GLY A 138 -23.83 7.32 -10.36
CA GLY A 138 -23.02 8.00 -11.37
C GLY A 138 -22.01 7.02 -12.00
N ASP A 139 -21.87 7.11 -13.32
CA ASP A 139 -20.88 6.42 -14.12
C ASP A 139 -20.07 7.40 -15.00
N HIS A 140 -19.29 6.86 -15.92
CA HIS A 140 -18.49 7.67 -16.83
C HIS A 140 -19.37 8.59 -17.74
N GLU A 141 -20.47 8.06 -18.26
CA GLU A 141 -21.36 8.82 -19.15
C GLU A 141 -22.03 9.97 -18.40
N ALA A 142 -22.52 9.71 -17.19
CA ALA A 142 -23.05 10.78 -16.33
C ALA A 142 -22.00 11.84 -16.00
N LEU A 143 -20.73 11.42 -15.76
CA LEU A 143 -19.65 12.35 -15.49
C LEU A 143 -19.33 13.23 -16.72
N VAL A 144 -19.35 12.66 -17.92
CA VAL A 144 -19.19 13.43 -19.18
C VAL A 144 -20.29 14.47 -19.32
N GLY A 145 -21.57 14.08 -19.13
CA GLY A 145 -22.68 15.04 -19.20
C GLY A 145 -22.57 16.17 -18.15
N PHE A 146 -22.09 15.88 -16.95
CA PHE A 146 -21.80 16.91 -15.96
C PHE A 146 -20.61 17.79 -16.37
N GLY A 147 -19.59 17.21 -17.01
CA GLY A 147 -18.45 17.96 -17.54
C GLY A 147 -18.87 18.97 -18.58
N GLU A 148 -19.69 18.58 -19.56
CA GLU A 148 -20.26 19.46 -20.59
C GLU A 148 -21.12 20.60 -19.98
N ALA A 149 -21.93 20.25 -18.97
CA ALA A 149 -22.82 21.24 -18.33
C ALA A 149 -22.09 22.21 -17.38
N MET A 150 -20.97 21.79 -16.78
CA MET A 150 -20.29 22.52 -15.71
C MET A 150 -18.89 23.03 -16.10
N GLY A 151 -18.40 22.72 -17.30
CA GLY A 151 -17.16 23.27 -17.86
C GLY A 151 -15.89 22.54 -17.45
N PHE A 152 -15.89 21.20 -17.37
CA PHE A 152 -14.69 20.40 -17.19
C PHE A 152 -14.65 19.23 -18.18
N ASP A 153 -13.44 18.89 -18.64
CA ASP A 153 -13.24 17.77 -19.53
C ASP A 153 -13.17 16.45 -18.76
N VAL A 154 -13.63 15.37 -19.38
CA VAL A 154 -13.59 14.03 -18.80
C VAL A 154 -12.88 13.06 -19.74
N ALA A 155 -11.96 12.27 -19.20
CA ALA A 155 -11.33 11.18 -19.91
C ALA A 155 -11.41 9.86 -19.11
N ARG A 156 -11.40 8.77 -19.84
CA ARG A 156 -11.39 7.42 -19.29
C ARG A 156 -10.10 6.71 -19.66
N MET A 157 -9.45 6.13 -18.66
CA MET A 157 -8.34 5.23 -18.86
C MET A 157 -8.85 3.79 -18.90
N ASN A 158 -8.50 3.05 -19.95
CA ASN A 158 -8.73 1.61 -20.01
C ASN A 158 -7.91 0.88 -18.94
N SER A 159 -8.33 -0.33 -18.61
CA SER A 159 -7.62 -1.18 -17.65
C SER A 159 -6.16 -1.35 -18.03
N TYR A 160 -5.27 -1.21 -17.06
CA TYR A 160 -3.85 -1.49 -17.23
C TYR A 160 -3.61 -2.99 -17.02
N GLU A 161 -3.00 -3.61 -18.00
CA GLU A 161 -2.72 -5.05 -18.01
C GLU A 161 -1.22 -5.29 -18.01
N VAL A 162 -0.80 -6.36 -17.37
CA VAL A 162 0.57 -6.85 -17.40
C VAL A 162 0.60 -8.28 -17.93
N SER A 163 1.60 -8.62 -18.72
CA SER A 163 1.90 -10.01 -19.01
C SER A 163 2.19 -10.75 -17.72
N ASP A 164 1.83 -12.02 -17.59
CA ASP A 164 2.07 -12.80 -16.38
C ASP A 164 3.55 -12.69 -15.99
N PRO A 165 3.87 -12.08 -14.82
CA PRO A 165 5.25 -11.89 -14.41
C PRO A 165 5.99 -13.18 -14.04
N ARG A 166 5.26 -14.30 -13.94
CA ARG A 166 5.81 -15.63 -13.63
C ARG A 166 6.34 -16.36 -14.87
N LEU A 167 6.06 -15.85 -16.06
CA LEU A 167 6.61 -16.41 -17.30
C LEU A 167 8.06 -15.97 -17.45
N ASP A 168 8.98 -16.91 -17.36
CA ASP A 168 10.36 -16.67 -17.78
C ASP A 168 10.45 -16.50 -19.32
N GLU A 169 11.60 -16.04 -19.82
CA GLU A 169 11.81 -15.84 -21.26
C GLU A 169 11.66 -17.14 -22.07
N THR A 170 11.97 -18.29 -21.49
CA THR A 170 11.84 -19.61 -22.12
C THR A 170 10.37 -20.01 -22.30
N GLN A 171 9.50 -19.68 -21.36
CA GLN A 171 8.07 -19.93 -21.46
C GLN A 171 7.38 -18.96 -22.44
N ARG A 172 7.95 -17.76 -22.65
CA ARG A 172 7.48 -16.79 -23.67
C ARG A 172 7.81 -17.22 -25.10
N LEU A 173 8.85 -18.03 -25.28
CA LEU A 173 9.34 -18.46 -26.60
C LEU A 173 8.74 -19.80 -27.06
N GLY A 174 8.11 -20.59 -26.20
CA GLY A 174 7.70 -21.97 -26.51
C GLY A 174 6.23 -22.33 -26.39
N GLY A 175 5.33 -21.42 -25.97
CA GLY A 175 3.93 -21.72 -25.73
C GLY A 175 2.98 -20.55 -26.00
N ALA A 176 1.66 -20.82 -25.97
CA ALA A 176 0.65 -19.78 -26.03
C ALA A 176 0.86 -18.80 -24.85
N VAL A 177 1.18 -17.54 -25.15
CA VAL A 177 1.31 -16.49 -24.15
C VAL A 177 -0.04 -16.36 -23.42
N PRO A 178 -0.11 -16.57 -22.10
CA PRO A 178 -1.37 -16.39 -21.39
C PRO A 178 -1.88 -14.95 -21.57
N PRO A 179 -3.20 -14.75 -21.55
CA PRO A 179 -3.78 -13.43 -21.71
C PRO A 179 -3.24 -12.48 -20.63
N PRO A 180 -3.00 -11.22 -20.97
CA PRO A 180 -2.55 -10.23 -20.02
C PRO A 180 -3.53 -10.10 -18.85
N VAL A 181 -3.01 -9.91 -17.64
CA VAL A 181 -3.78 -9.85 -16.40
C VAL A 181 -4.01 -8.39 -16.01
N ARG A 182 -5.27 -8.01 -15.83
CA ARG A 182 -5.65 -6.68 -15.33
C ARG A 182 -5.10 -6.45 -13.93
N VAL A 183 -4.28 -5.40 -13.77
CA VAL A 183 -3.76 -5.00 -12.46
C VAL A 183 -4.82 -4.29 -11.64
N SER A 184 -5.11 -4.82 -10.44
CA SER A 184 -6.10 -4.25 -9.53
C SER A 184 -5.70 -4.43 -8.06
N SER A 185 -6.24 -3.58 -7.16
CA SER A 185 -6.06 -3.76 -5.71
C SER A 185 -6.58 -5.11 -5.21
N SER A 186 -7.59 -5.69 -5.87
CA SER A 186 -8.11 -7.02 -5.51
C SER A 186 -7.09 -8.11 -5.78
N LEU A 187 -6.40 -8.04 -6.92
CA LEU A 187 -5.37 -9.01 -7.28
C LEU A 187 -4.14 -8.88 -6.36
N VAL A 188 -3.73 -7.64 -6.04
CA VAL A 188 -2.66 -7.40 -5.05
C VAL A 188 -3.02 -8.01 -3.70
N ARG A 189 -4.26 -7.80 -3.20
CA ARG A 189 -4.69 -8.40 -1.94
C ARG A 189 -4.67 -9.93 -1.99
N GLN A 190 -5.05 -10.52 -3.11
CA GLN A 190 -5.02 -11.98 -3.29
C GLN A 190 -3.59 -12.52 -3.25
N ALA A 191 -2.64 -11.87 -3.93
CA ALA A 191 -1.23 -12.25 -3.90
C ALA A 191 -0.66 -12.14 -2.48
N LEU A 192 -0.92 -11.04 -1.78
CA LEU A 192 -0.46 -10.81 -0.40
C LEU A 192 -1.07 -11.82 0.58
N ALA A 193 -2.37 -12.11 0.48
CA ALA A 193 -3.04 -13.09 1.33
C ALA A 193 -2.49 -14.52 1.16
N LYS A 194 -2.09 -14.87 -0.07
CA LYS A 194 -1.42 -16.15 -0.38
C LYS A 194 0.07 -16.16 0.02
N GLY A 195 0.63 -15.02 0.39
CA GLY A 195 2.08 -14.89 0.66
C GLY A 195 2.94 -14.91 -0.62
N ASN A 196 2.34 -14.73 -1.79
CA ASN A 196 3.08 -14.64 -3.05
C ASN A 196 3.66 -13.23 -3.22
N MET A 197 4.79 -12.99 -2.56
CA MET A 197 5.40 -11.65 -2.47
C MET A 197 5.99 -11.21 -3.80
N ASP A 198 6.49 -12.12 -4.63
CA ASP A 198 7.03 -11.81 -5.96
C ASP A 198 5.89 -11.34 -6.91
N GLU A 199 4.73 -12.01 -6.90
CA GLU A 199 3.56 -11.56 -7.64
C GLU A 199 3.04 -10.21 -7.13
N ALA A 200 2.94 -10.04 -5.81
CA ALA A 200 2.56 -8.76 -5.22
C ALA A 200 3.51 -7.63 -5.62
N ALA A 201 4.82 -7.88 -5.59
CA ALA A 201 5.84 -6.91 -6.01
C ALA A 201 5.72 -6.57 -7.50
N SER A 202 5.48 -7.54 -8.36
CA SER A 202 5.25 -7.32 -9.80
C SER A 202 4.02 -6.44 -10.06
N LEU A 203 2.90 -6.69 -9.37
CA LEU A 203 1.67 -5.90 -9.49
C LEU A 203 1.83 -4.49 -8.92
N LEU A 204 2.57 -4.34 -7.82
CA LEU A 204 2.86 -3.06 -7.17
C LEU A 204 3.95 -2.26 -7.90
N GLY A 205 4.83 -2.92 -8.67
CA GLY A 205 6.01 -2.32 -9.30
C GLY A 205 7.16 -2.10 -8.30
N ARG A 206 7.07 -2.63 -7.09
CA ARG A 206 8.05 -2.55 -6.01
C ARG A 206 7.77 -3.62 -4.95
N PRO A 207 8.73 -3.97 -4.08
CA PRO A 207 8.47 -4.83 -2.94
C PRO A 207 7.32 -4.30 -2.08
N TYR A 208 6.50 -5.20 -1.54
CA TYR A 208 5.47 -4.81 -0.58
C TYR A 208 6.11 -4.35 0.72
N SER A 209 5.68 -3.22 1.26
CA SER A 209 6.35 -2.60 2.39
C SER A 209 5.40 -1.82 3.30
N ILE A 210 5.84 -1.64 4.54
CA ILE A 210 5.16 -0.86 5.57
C ILE A 210 6.15 0.12 6.17
N SER A 211 5.78 1.40 6.27
CA SER A 211 6.59 2.41 6.93
C SER A 211 5.91 3.00 8.16
N GLY A 212 6.73 3.42 9.12
CA GLY A 212 6.23 4.03 10.34
C GLY A 212 7.32 4.40 11.32
N HIS A 213 6.94 5.13 12.38
CA HIS A 213 7.83 5.35 13.51
C HIS A 213 7.88 4.11 14.39
N VAL A 214 9.10 3.72 14.77
CA VAL A 214 9.32 2.60 15.70
C VAL A 214 8.75 2.96 17.07
N VAL A 215 7.84 2.14 17.54
CA VAL A 215 7.21 2.30 18.86
C VAL A 215 7.73 1.24 19.83
N HIS A 216 7.54 1.51 21.14
CA HIS A 216 7.83 0.52 22.16
C HIS A 216 6.83 -0.64 22.08
N GLY A 217 7.34 -1.88 22.06
CA GLY A 217 6.57 -3.10 22.25
C GLY A 217 6.61 -3.56 23.71
N ARG A 218 6.14 -4.78 23.98
CA ARG A 218 6.14 -5.43 25.30
C ARG A 218 7.54 -5.77 25.85
N LYS A 219 8.61 -5.56 25.09
CA LYS A 219 10.00 -5.88 25.41
C LYS A 219 10.31 -7.38 25.60
N LEU A 220 9.35 -8.30 25.35
CA LEU A 220 9.56 -9.74 25.41
C LEU A 220 10.74 -10.19 24.54
N GLY A 221 10.91 -9.61 23.36
CA GLY A 221 12.02 -9.91 22.48
C GLY A 221 13.41 -9.67 23.09
N ARG A 222 13.52 -8.78 24.10
CA ARG A 222 14.78 -8.59 24.83
C ARG A 222 15.08 -9.73 25.79
N GLU A 223 14.07 -10.29 26.45
CA GLU A 223 14.18 -11.45 27.33
C GLU A 223 14.56 -12.69 26.53
N LEU A 224 14.16 -12.73 25.26
CA LEU A 224 14.43 -13.79 24.29
C LEU A 224 15.68 -13.55 23.43
N ASN A 225 16.53 -12.56 23.76
CA ASN A 225 17.70 -12.15 22.96
C ASN A 225 17.37 -11.82 21.48
N CYS A 226 16.11 -11.46 21.19
CA CYS A 226 15.61 -11.15 19.86
C CYS A 226 14.88 -9.79 19.89
N PRO A 227 15.61 -8.66 20.06
CA PRO A 227 14.98 -7.33 20.10
C PRO A 227 14.29 -7.02 18.79
N THR A 228 13.07 -6.49 18.87
CA THR A 228 12.24 -6.17 17.71
C THR A 228 11.95 -4.68 17.59
N LEU A 229 11.89 -4.20 16.36
CA LEU A 229 11.35 -2.91 15.97
C LEU A 229 9.85 -3.09 15.71
N ASN A 230 9.02 -2.28 16.35
CA ASN A 230 7.57 -2.41 16.26
C ASN A 230 6.97 -1.27 15.47
N LEU A 231 6.27 -1.56 14.38
CA LEU A 231 5.48 -0.60 13.62
C LEU A 231 3.98 -0.88 13.82
N ARG A 232 3.20 0.17 14.06
CA ARG A 232 1.74 0.06 14.15
C ARG A 232 1.11 0.13 12.77
N PHE A 233 0.30 -0.87 12.45
CA PHE A 233 -0.58 -0.83 11.31
C PHE A 233 -1.99 -0.47 11.79
N LYS A 234 -2.41 0.77 11.54
CA LYS A 234 -3.62 1.34 12.16
C LYS A 234 -4.95 0.74 11.69
N HIS A 235 -4.93 -0.23 10.80
CA HIS A 235 -6.12 -0.91 10.30
C HIS A 235 -6.18 -2.35 10.80
N PRO A 236 -7.35 -2.86 11.25
CA PRO A 236 -7.46 -4.18 11.87
C PRO A 236 -7.30 -5.35 10.87
N ARG A 237 -7.34 -5.08 9.57
CA ARG A 237 -7.31 -6.10 8.52
C ARG A 237 -6.20 -5.79 7.51
N PRO A 238 -4.94 -6.18 7.77
CA PRO A 238 -3.85 -6.06 6.80
C PRO A 238 -4.03 -7.07 5.67
N ALA A 239 -3.52 -6.75 4.47
CA ALA A 239 -3.61 -7.64 3.31
C ALA A 239 -2.60 -8.80 3.37
N ALA A 240 -1.51 -8.66 4.14
CA ALA A 240 -0.52 -9.71 4.38
C ALA A 240 -0.48 -10.05 5.86
N GLN A 241 -0.24 -11.34 6.19
CA GLN A 241 -0.04 -11.83 7.55
C GLN A 241 0.92 -13.02 7.54
N GLY A 242 1.66 -13.19 8.65
CA GLY A 242 2.61 -14.29 8.84
C GLY A 242 4.02 -13.83 9.15
N ILE A 243 4.98 -14.74 8.98
CA ILE A 243 6.41 -14.52 9.19
C ILE A 243 7.09 -14.34 7.84
N PHE A 244 7.91 -13.30 7.74
CA PHE A 244 8.51 -12.88 6.47
C PHE A 244 10.01 -12.67 6.59
N VAL A 245 10.73 -13.04 5.56
CA VAL A 245 12.05 -12.46 5.26
C VAL A 245 11.82 -11.00 4.88
N SER A 246 12.56 -10.10 5.50
CA SER A 246 12.33 -8.67 5.36
C SER A 246 13.64 -7.87 5.28
N ARG A 247 13.53 -6.62 4.88
CA ARG A 247 14.63 -5.68 4.79
C ARG A 247 14.23 -4.34 5.40
N VAL A 248 15.06 -3.81 6.29
CA VAL A 248 14.79 -2.56 7.02
C VAL A 248 15.63 -1.44 6.45
N HIS A 249 14.99 -0.35 6.05
CA HIS A 249 15.60 0.89 5.61
C HIS A 249 15.41 2.00 6.66
N GLY A 250 16.30 3.00 6.66
CA GLY A 250 16.19 4.18 7.53
C GLY A 250 16.96 4.10 8.85
N LEU A 251 17.69 3.01 9.10
CA LEU A 251 18.56 2.86 10.28
C LEU A 251 20.04 2.96 9.96
N SER A 252 20.44 2.60 8.76
CA SER A 252 21.82 2.62 8.27
C SER A 252 21.83 2.97 6.78
N THR A 253 23.03 3.23 6.23
CA THR A 253 23.22 3.55 4.80
C THR A 253 22.77 2.38 3.92
N ALA A 254 23.12 1.15 4.32
CA ALA A 254 22.67 -0.06 3.65
C ALA A 254 21.43 -0.63 4.37
N PRO A 255 20.46 -1.19 3.63
CA PRO A 255 19.32 -1.84 4.24
C PRO A 255 19.75 -3.05 5.10
N LEU A 256 19.10 -3.25 6.25
CA LEU A 256 19.42 -4.34 7.17
C LEU A 256 18.57 -5.57 6.86
N PRO A 257 19.17 -6.77 6.72
CA PRO A 257 18.44 -8.02 6.63
C PRO A 257 17.69 -8.31 7.94
N ALA A 258 16.47 -8.80 7.83
CA ALA A 258 15.59 -8.96 8.98
C ALA A 258 14.58 -10.11 8.79
N VAL A 259 13.96 -10.49 9.90
CA VAL A 259 12.74 -11.31 9.95
C VAL A 259 11.63 -10.49 10.58
N SER A 260 10.44 -10.55 10.00
CA SER A 260 9.28 -9.81 10.49
C SER A 260 8.10 -10.72 10.74
N ASN A 261 7.42 -10.51 11.86
CA ASN A 261 6.07 -10.99 12.11
C ASN A 261 5.09 -9.85 11.83
N PHE A 262 4.13 -10.10 10.92
CA PHE A 262 3.07 -9.15 10.60
C PHE A 262 1.71 -9.78 10.88
N GLY A 263 1.06 -9.36 11.95
CA GLY A 263 -0.18 -9.99 12.37
C GLY A 263 -0.95 -9.25 13.44
N VAL A 264 -2.09 -9.82 13.80
CA VAL A 264 -2.92 -9.38 14.91
C VAL A 264 -2.47 -10.18 16.13
N ARG A 265 -1.85 -9.52 17.10
CA ARG A 265 -1.60 -10.20 18.39
C ARG A 265 -2.93 -10.54 19.05
N PRO A 266 -3.23 -11.82 19.29
CA PRO A 266 -4.32 -12.17 20.17
C PRO A 266 -4.01 -11.58 21.56
N SER A 267 -4.93 -10.80 22.11
CA SER A 267 -4.86 -10.30 23.47
C SER A 267 -4.92 -11.50 24.42
N LEU A 268 -3.79 -11.90 24.99
CA LEU A 268 -3.72 -12.96 26.02
C LEU A 268 -4.10 -12.39 27.40
N ASP A 269 -4.23 -11.06 27.52
CA ASP A 269 -4.50 -10.40 28.79
C ASP A 269 -5.45 -9.20 28.59
N ALA A 270 -6.52 -9.12 29.38
CA ALA A 270 -7.47 -8.02 29.36
C ALA A 270 -6.84 -6.64 29.70
N ARG A 271 -5.59 -6.62 30.17
CA ARG A 271 -4.79 -5.44 30.45
C ARG A 271 -3.88 -5.02 29.32
N ASP A 272 -3.94 -5.71 28.15
CA ASP A 272 -3.07 -5.39 27.03
C ASP A 272 -3.44 -4.04 26.41
N VAL A 273 -2.58 -3.06 26.57
CA VAL A 273 -2.70 -1.70 26.01
C VAL A 273 -2.82 -1.70 24.48
N ASN A 274 -2.49 -2.83 23.83
CA ASN A 274 -2.52 -2.99 22.36
C ASN A 274 -3.71 -3.80 21.85
N GLN A 275 -4.79 -3.94 22.63
CA GLN A 275 -6.01 -4.71 22.35
C GLN A 275 -6.32 -4.87 20.84
N GLY A 276 -5.97 -6.02 20.25
CA GLY A 276 -6.30 -6.33 18.86
C GLY A 276 -5.62 -5.46 17.78
N GLN A 277 -4.58 -4.69 18.11
CA GLN A 277 -3.85 -3.89 17.14
C GLN A 277 -2.94 -4.76 16.29
N VAL A 278 -2.93 -4.48 14.99
CA VAL A 278 -2.00 -5.10 14.04
C VAL A 278 -0.62 -4.45 14.21
N LEU A 279 0.39 -5.29 14.39
CA LEU A 279 1.79 -4.87 14.50
C LEU A 279 2.64 -5.56 13.44
N LEU A 280 3.62 -4.83 12.94
CA LEU A 280 4.77 -5.40 12.25
C LEU A 280 5.94 -5.38 13.22
N GLU A 281 6.35 -6.56 13.68
CA GLU A 281 7.45 -6.76 14.61
C GLU A 281 8.64 -7.28 13.83
N THR A 282 9.71 -6.50 13.75
CA THR A 282 10.85 -6.79 12.89
C THR A 282 12.12 -6.96 13.71
N HIS A 283 12.77 -8.12 13.61
CA HIS A 283 14.07 -8.42 14.17
C HIS A 283 15.14 -8.31 13.08
N CYS A 284 16.10 -7.38 13.24
CA CYS A 284 17.25 -7.29 12.35
C CYS A 284 18.24 -8.42 12.64
N LEU A 285 18.61 -9.20 11.62
CA LEU A 285 19.55 -10.32 11.74
C LEU A 285 20.97 -9.87 12.14
N GLU A 286 21.30 -8.62 11.80
CA GLU A 286 22.51 -7.91 12.15
C GLU A 286 22.15 -6.52 12.65
N TRP A 287 22.53 -6.19 13.88
CA TRP A 287 22.25 -4.89 14.47
C TRP A 287 23.52 -4.03 14.46
N PRO A 288 23.48 -2.82 13.84
CA PRO A 288 24.64 -1.93 13.83
C PRO A 288 24.99 -1.46 15.25
N SER A 289 26.19 -1.75 15.73
CA SER A 289 26.64 -1.38 17.08
C SER A 289 26.56 0.13 17.36
N ILE A 290 26.75 0.96 16.32
CA ILE A 290 26.66 2.41 16.41
C ILE A 290 25.27 2.93 16.84
N LEU A 291 24.23 2.14 16.62
CA LEU A 291 22.87 2.53 17.03
C LEU A 291 22.61 2.31 18.53
N GLY A 292 23.44 1.51 19.20
CA GLY A 292 23.20 1.11 20.58
C GLY A 292 21.85 0.35 20.74
N VAL A 293 21.53 -0.03 21.97
CA VAL A 293 20.35 -0.88 22.26
C VAL A 293 19.01 -0.18 21.98
N GLN A 294 18.97 1.14 21.98
CA GLN A 294 17.74 1.93 21.82
C GLN A 294 17.69 2.75 20.52
N GLY A 295 18.68 2.61 19.66
CA GLY A 295 18.88 3.47 18.49
C GLY A 295 17.81 3.42 17.41
N GLY A 296 16.88 2.48 17.48
CA GLY A 296 15.76 2.37 16.54
C GLY A 296 14.49 3.14 16.96
N TYR A 297 14.28 3.39 18.28
CA TYR A 297 13.03 3.98 18.77
C TYR A 297 12.80 5.42 18.27
N GLY A 298 11.55 5.71 17.91
CA GLY A 298 11.15 7.00 17.36
C GLY A 298 11.61 7.27 15.94
N LYS A 299 12.54 6.47 15.40
CA LYS A 299 12.98 6.63 14.01
C LYS A 299 11.88 6.20 13.04
N LEU A 300 11.81 6.90 11.92
CA LEU A 300 10.99 6.50 10.79
C LEU A 300 11.74 5.44 10.01
N ILE A 301 11.18 4.24 9.91
CA ILE A 301 11.73 3.14 9.13
C ILE A 301 10.75 2.67 8.07
N HIS A 302 11.28 1.99 7.07
CA HIS A 302 10.54 1.35 5.99
C HIS A 302 10.97 -0.11 5.93
N VAL A 303 10.01 -1.03 6.05
CA VAL A 303 10.23 -2.47 6.09
C VAL A 303 9.63 -3.11 4.86
N GLU A 304 10.48 -3.65 3.99
CA GLU A 304 10.07 -4.46 2.84
C GLU A 304 9.85 -5.90 3.30
N LEU A 305 8.72 -6.50 2.91
CA LEU A 305 8.43 -7.91 3.11
C LEU A 305 8.72 -8.64 1.79
N LEU A 306 9.78 -9.47 1.78
CA LEU A 306 10.37 -10.01 0.55
C LEU A 306 9.91 -11.44 0.24
N HIS A 307 9.74 -12.26 1.26
CA HIS A 307 9.34 -13.66 1.13
C HIS A 307 8.60 -14.12 2.38
N LYS A 308 7.50 -14.83 2.22
CA LYS A 308 6.75 -15.40 3.33
C LYS A 308 7.37 -16.73 3.71
N LEU A 309 7.80 -16.86 4.97
CA LEU A 309 8.30 -18.15 5.51
C LEU A 309 7.12 -19.07 5.84
N HIS A 310 6.21 -18.59 6.68
CA HIS A 310 5.02 -19.34 7.09
C HIS A 310 3.96 -18.45 7.75
N ASP A 311 2.81 -19.00 8.08
CA ASP A 311 1.78 -18.34 8.90
C ASP A 311 2.20 -18.29 10.38
N GLU A 312 1.55 -17.42 11.16
CA GLU A 312 1.80 -17.38 12.62
C GLU A 312 1.51 -18.74 13.27
N LEU A 313 2.47 -19.22 14.05
CA LEU A 313 2.36 -20.48 14.79
C LEU A 313 2.09 -20.20 16.28
N LYS A 314 1.31 -21.07 16.89
CA LYS A 314 1.14 -21.09 18.36
C LYS A 314 2.18 -22.01 18.98
N TYR A 315 2.88 -21.52 19.99
CA TYR A 315 3.91 -22.28 20.71
C TYR A 315 3.42 -22.61 22.12
N GLU A 316 3.69 -23.84 22.56
CA GLU A 316 3.27 -24.37 23.87
C GLU A 316 4.16 -23.88 25.02
N SER A 317 5.36 -23.40 24.72
CA SER A 317 6.33 -22.91 25.71
C SER A 317 7.19 -21.77 25.15
N LEU A 318 7.85 -21.02 26.04
CA LEU A 318 8.84 -20.00 25.67
C LEU A 318 10.06 -20.63 24.97
N ASP A 319 10.47 -21.83 25.35
CA ASP A 319 11.58 -22.54 24.69
C ASP A 319 11.22 -22.93 23.26
N ALA A 320 9.99 -23.43 23.03
CA ALA A 320 9.49 -23.72 21.69
C ALA A 320 9.40 -22.46 20.82
N LEU A 321 8.97 -21.33 21.39
CA LEU A 321 8.96 -20.03 20.72
C LEU A 321 10.39 -19.59 20.33
N ASN A 322 11.37 -19.70 21.26
CA ASN A 322 12.77 -19.37 20.99
C ASN A 322 13.35 -20.20 19.86
N GLN A 323 13.07 -21.51 19.86
CA GLN A 323 13.51 -22.41 18.79
C GLN A 323 12.83 -22.05 17.44
N GLY A 324 11.56 -21.65 17.46
CA GLY A 324 10.85 -21.13 16.29
C GLY A 324 11.54 -19.89 15.71
N ILE A 325 11.78 -18.88 16.54
CA ILE A 325 12.46 -17.64 16.14
C ILE A 325 13.87 -17.94 15.59
N ALA A 326 14.62 -18.85 16.23
CA ALA A 326 15.95 -19.21 15.76
C ALA A 326 15.92 -19.87 14.37
N ARG A 327 14.92 -20.72 14.09
CA ARG A 327 14.69 -21.30 12.75
C ARG A 327 14.37 -20.24 11.72
N ASP A 328 13.43 -19.34 12.02
CA ASP A 328 13.04 -18.26 11.12
C ASP A 328 14.24 -17.37 10.75
N CYS A 329 15.09 -17.05 11.74
CA CYS A 329 16.33 -16.31 11.51
C CYS A 329 17.34 -17.09 10.63
N ALA A 330 17.45 -18.40 10.79
CA ALA A 330 18.31 -19.24 9.97
C ALA A 330 17.81 -19.31 8.52
N ASP A 331 16.51 -19.53 8.33
CA ASP A 331 15.86 -19.58 7.02
C ASP A 331 16.01 -18.26 6.27
N ALA A 332 15.84 -17.13 6.98
CA ALA A 332 16.04 -15.81 6.39
C ALA A 332 17.50 -15.59 5.96
N ARG A 333 18.51 -15.99 6.77
CA ARG A 333 19.92 -15.92 6.37
C ARG A 333 20.20 -16.75 5.13
N GLN A 334 19.66 -17.97 5.07
CA GLN A 334 19.79 -18.85 3.91
C GLN A 334 19.17 -18.24 2.66
N TRP A 335 17.98 -17.64 2.79
CA TRP A 335 17.31 -16.95 1.69
C TRP A 335 18.15 -15.78 1.14
N PHE A 336 18.74 -14.94 2.00
CA PHE A 336 19.61 -13.86 1.56
C PHE A 336 20.89 -14.40 0.89
N ALA A 337 21.49 -15.46 1.43
CA ALA A 337 22.71 -16.05 0.88
C ALA A 337 22.50 -16.63 -0.54
N SER A 338 21.35 -17.28 -0.79
CA SER A 338 21.03 -17.85 -2.10
C SER A 338 20.89 -16.74 -3.17
N ARG A 339 20.25 -15.62 -2.85
CA ARG A 339 20.04 -14.52 -3.81
C ARG A 339 21.31 -13.68 -4.06
N HIS A 340 22.23 -13.58 -3.11
CA HIS A 340 23.54 -12.98 -3.36
C HIS A 340 24.38 -13.78 -4.36
N GLY A 341 24.22 -15.12 -4.37
CA GLY A 341 24.86 -16.00 -5.35
C GLY A 341 24.33 -15.83 -6.77
N GLU A 342 23.04 -15.59 -6.93
CA GLU A 342 22.38 -15.37 -8.25
C GLU A 342 22.79 -14.04 -8.89
N THR A 343 22.83 -12.96 -8.10
CA THR A 343 23.25 -11.64 -8.61
C THR A 343 24.70 -11.64 -9.09
N ARG A 344 25.61 -12.39 -8.42
CA ARG A 344 26.99 -12.55 -8.87
C ARG A 344 27.11 -13.37 -10.16
N ARG A 345 26.27 -14.37 -10.37
CA ARG A 345 26.28 -15.20 -11.61
C ARG A 345 25.73 -14.45 -12.80
N GLN A 346 24.74 -13.58 -12.62
CA GLN A 346 24.19 -12.74 -13.67
C GLN A 346 25.19 -11.68 -14.14
N THR A 347 25.84 -10.97 -13.22
CA THR A 347 26.89 -9.99 -13.56
C THR A 347 28.12 -10.62 -14.23
N THR A 348 28.37 -11.90 -14.07
CA THR A 348 29.46 -12.61 -14.74
C THR A 348 29.05 -13.07 -16.15
N ARG A 349 27.76 -13.35 -16.38
CA ARG A 349 27.24 -13.70 -17.73
C ARG A 349 27.10 -12.48 -18.65
N ASP A 350 26.82 -11.30 -18.11
CA ASP A 350 26.70 -10.04 -18.89
C ASP A 350 28.09 -9.42 -19.23
N ARG A 351 29.19 -10.06 -18.80
CA ARG A 351 30.58 -9.64 -19.09
C ARG A 351 31.34 -10.58 -20.04
N ILE A 352 30.69 -11.63 -20.55
CA ILE A 352 31.22 -12.53 -21.58
C ILE A 352 30.38 -12.35 -22.86
#